data_6e6185f13d4a1379e6bab1c1bb8d5b9d
#
_entry.id   6e6185f13d4a1379e6bab1c1bb8d5b9d
#
_cell.length_a   1.000
_cell.length_b   1.000
_cell.length_c   1.000
_cell.angle_alpha   90.00
_cell.angle_beta   90.00
_cell.angle_gamma   90.00
#
_symmetry.space_group_name_H-M   'P 1'
#
loop_
_entity.id
_entity.type
_entity.pdbx_description
1 polymer ?
#
loop_
_entity_poly.entity_id
_entity_poly.type
_entity_poly.pdbx_seq_one_letter_code
_entity_poly.pdbx_strand_id
1 'polypeptide(L)'
;MIGTEELQELINRKNYSPKYLDGLFSSEVNLVEGPWDESVYSRIIMKADEAYDGLFIPTNGKDAFPIFKKFYSNAGIKCRVISDFDLLNNKDLFNNVMTCFLDKSDAKLKQSFLQLRQDLEAEYRNLVGAPPAGSSKLPAAVSDCYKNDVEAGVGAALMIRVKDMIRFLGERGLVILKTGELESMFVADGIEYGHQANSWFQAAMEYIADAKIEDLRSNSAVEGILHGFGC
;
A
#
# COMPACT_ATOMS: atom_id res chain seq x y z
N MET A 1 26.71 5.67 3.05
CA MET A 1 27.16 4.86 4.21
C MET A 1 25.92 4.66 5.07
N ILE A 2 25.51 3.42 5.29
CA ILE A 2 24.36 3.10 6.16
C ILE A 2 24.71 3.58 7.56
N GLY A 3 23.87 4.41 8.18
CA GLY A 3 24.07 4.84 9.55
C GLY A 3 23.90 3.68 10.54
N THR A 4 24.75 3.61 11.53
CA THR A 4 24.62 2.61 12.61
C THR A 4 23.28 2.71 13.33
N GLU A 5 22.67 3.88 13.37
CA GLU A 5 21.38 4.14 14.02
C GLU A 5 20.22 3.45 13.29
N GLU A 6 20.13 3.59 11.95
CA GLU A 6 19.05 2.95 11.18
C GLU A 6 19.15 1.41 11.25
N LEU A 7 20.36 0.86 11.20
CA LEU A 7 20.55 -0.57 11.36
C LEU A 7 20.16 -1.04 12.76
N GLN A 8 20.54 -0.27 13.81
CA GLN A 8 20.17 -0.59 15.18
C GLN A 8 18.66 -0.51 15.41
N GLU A 9 17.98 0.47 14.80
CA GLU A 9 16.53 0.60 14.85
C GLU A 9 15.83 -0.60 14.22
N LEU A 10 16.32 -1.09 13.06
CA LEU A 10 15.79 -2.28 12.41
C LEU A 10 16.02 -3.54 13.24
N ILE A 11 17.22 -3.74 13.80
CA ILE A 11 17.57 -4.92 14.63
C ILE A 11 16.73 -4.95 15.91
N ASN A 12 16.46 -3.80 16.50
CA ASN A 12 15.69 -3.69 17.74
C ASN A 12 14.17 -3.88 17.54
N ARG A 13 13.69 -3.96 16.31
CA ARG A 13 12.27 -4.23 16.07
C ARG A 13 11.92 -5.64 16.54
N LYS A 14 10.76 -5.74 17.18
CA LYS A 14 10.24 -6.96 17.83
C LYS A 14 10.17 -8.18 16.91
N ASN A 15 10.06 -7.93 15.58
CA ASN A 15 9.93 -8.94 14.55
C ASN A 15 11.09 -8.86 13.53
N TYR A 16 12.32 -8.64 14.00
CA TYR A 16 13.49 -8.64 13.13
C TYR A 16 13.61 -9.94 12.34
N SER A 17 13.87 -9.82 11.04
CA SER A 17 14.13 -10.95 10.15
C SER A 17 15.48 -10.74 9.43
N PRO A 18 16.33 -11.77 9.32
CA PRO A 18 17.55 -11.71 8.50
C PRO A 18 17.29 -11.30 7.05
N LYS A 19 16.10 -11.61 6.51
CA LYS A 19 15.66 -11.20 5.18
C LYS A 19 15.76 -9.69 4.94
N TYR A 20 15.70 -8.87 6.00
CA TYR A 20 15.89 -7.42 5.88
C TYR A 20 17.29 -7.04 5.39
N LEU A 21 18.30 -7.87 5.66
CA LEU A 21 19.64 -7.65 5.15
C LEU A 21 19.82 -8.17 3.72
N ASP A 22 19.04 -9.15 3.30
CA ASP A 22 19.08 -9.68 1.93
C ASP A 22 18.72 -8.58 0.91
N GLY A 23 17.86 -7.63 1.30
CA GLY A 23 17.53 -6.47 0.48
C GLY A 23 18.72 -5.60 0.10
N LEU A 24 19.83 -5.64 0.86
CA LEU A 24 21.05 -4.90 0.52
C LEU A 24 21.80 -5.47 -0.69
N PHE A 25 21.45 -6.69 -1.10
CA PHE A 25 22.04 -7.40 -2.24
C PHE A 25 21.09 -7.50 -3.43
N SER A 26 19.89 -6.89 -3.33
CA SER A 26 18.89 -6.86 -4.39
C SER A 26 19.03 -5.59 -5.23
N SER A 27 18.59 -5.66 -6.49
CA SER A 27 18.52 -4.48 -7.38
C SER A 27 17.47 -3.49 -6.88
N GLU A 28 16.39 -4.01 -6.29
CA GLU A 28 15.26 -3.25 -5.79
C GLU A 28 14.60 -3.98 -4.62
N VAL A 29 14.06 -3.21 -3.67
CA VAL A 29 13.26 -3.72 -2.54
C VAL A 29 11.85 -3.16 -2.60
N ASN A 30 10.86 -4.05 -2.41
CA ASN A 30 9.45 -3.74 -2.34
C ASN A 30 8.95 -4.03 -0.92
N LEU A 31 8.66 -2.98 -0.17
CA LEU A 31 8.13 -3.08 1.19
C LEU A 31 6.64 -3.31 1.14
N VAL A 32 6.18 -4.29 1.87
CA VAL A 32 4.77 -4.67 2.00
C VAL A 32 4.40 -4.81 3.47
N GLU A 33 3.11 -4.82 3.80
CA GLU A 33 2.69 -4.85 5.20
C GLU A 33 2.97 -6.19 5.87
N GLY A 34 2.54 -7.28 5.23
CA GLY A 34 2.60 -8.61 5.81
C GLY A 34 3.06 -9.71 4.84
N PRO A 35 3.16 -10.97 5.34
CA PRO A 35 3.60 -12.10 4.52
C PRO A 35 2.63 -12.47 3.38
N TRP A 36 1.35 -12.19 3.53
CA TRP A 36 0.37 -12.44 2.46
C TRP A 36 0.54 -11.46 1.32
N ASP A 37 0.72 -10.17 1.65
CA ASP A 37 1.06 -9.13 0.67
C ASP A 37 2.31 -9.52 -0.12
N GLU A 38 3.36 -9.96 0.59
CA GLU A 38 4.59 -10.45 -0.03
C GLU A 38 4.29 -11.54 -1.07
N SER A 39 3.51 -12.55 -0.67
CA SER A 39 3.23 -13.72 -1.51
C SER A 39 2.38 -13.35 -2.73
N VAL A 40 1.34 -12.54 -2.53
CA VAL A 40 0.40 -12.13 -3.60
C VAL A 40 1.09 -11.20 -4.59
N TYR A 41 1.72 -10.12 -4.10
CA TYR A 41 2.31 -9.12 -4.99
C TYR A 41 3.53 -9.66 -5.74
N SER A 42 4.40 -10.43 -5.08
CA SER A 42 5.54 -11.04 -5.77
C SER A 42 5.07 -11.95 -6.92
N ARG A 43 4.02 -12.74 -6.69
CA ARG A 43 3.50 -13.64 -7.72
C ARG A 43 2.85 -12.91 -8.89
N ILE A 44 2.12 -11.83 -8.63
CA ILE A 44 1.55 -10.98 -9.68
C ILE A 44 2.67 -10.37 -10.54
N ILE A 45 3.68 -9.78 -9.91
CA ILE A 45 4.78 -9.11 -10.60
C ILE A 45 5.63 -10.10 -11.39
N MET A 46 6.01 -11.24 -10.78
CA MET A 46 6.79 -12.27 -11.49
C MET A 46 6.03 -12.91 -12.64
N LYS A 47 4.69 -12.93 -12.59
CA LYS A 47 3.87 -13.39 -13.72
C LYS A 47 3.80 -12.37 -14.85
N ALA A 48 3.90 -11.08 -14.54
CA ALA A 48 3.92 -9.99 -15.53
C ALA A 48 5.31 -9.78 -16.16
N ASP A 49 6.35 -10.02 -15.37
CA ASP A 49 7.75 -9.89 -15.75
C ASP A 49 8.57 -11.03 -15.10
N GLU A 50 8.82 -12.09 -15.87
CA GLU A 50 9.58 -13.26 -15.42
C GLU A 50 11.05 -12.93 -15.08
N ALA A 51 11.58 -11.82 -15.61
CA ALA A 51 12.95 -11.38 -15.34
C ALA A 51 13.04 -10.48 -14.11
N TYR A 52 11.93 -10.19 -13.45
CA TYR A 52 11.92 -9.33 -12.27
C TYR A 52 12.70 -9.95 -11.11
N ASP A 53 13.73 -9.26 -10.62
CA ASP A 53 14.66 -9.72 -9.58
C ASP A 53 14.58 -8.92 -8.25
N GLY A 54 13.59 -8.02 -8.14
CA GLY A 54 13.37 -7.25 -6.93
C GLY A 54 12.85 -8.12 -5.77
N LEU A 55 13.29 -7.79 -4.56
CA LEU A 55 12.93 -8.52 -3.35
C LEU A 55 11.71 -7.90 -2.67
N PHE A 56 10.71 -8.71 -2.32
CA PHE A 56 9.59 -8.30 -1.49
C PHE A 56 9.91 -8.56 -0.01
N ILE A 57 9.68 -7.54 0.83
CA ILE A 57 10.00 -7.59 2.26
C ILE A 57 8.79 -7.18 3.09
N PRO A 58 8.20 -8.09 3.88
CA PRO A 58 7.14 -7.77 4.81
C PRO A 58 7.70 -7.01 6.01
N THR A 59 7.16 -5.84 6.28
CA THR A 59 7.64 -4.95 7.36
C THR A 59 6.94 -5.18 8.69
N ASN A 60 5.90 -6.04 8.70
CA ASN A 60 5.05 -6.32 9.86
C ASN A 60 4.34 -5.06 10.40
N GLY A 61 3.80 -4.27 9.49
CA GLY A 61 2.99 -3.09 9.75
C GLY A 61 3.47 -1.83 9.00
N LYS A 62 2.51 -1.00 8.65
CA LYS A 62 2.69 0.23 7.84
C LYS A 62 3.57 1.29 8.52
N ASP A 63 3.61 1.31 9.85
CA ASP A 63 4.44 2.22 10.66
C ASP A 63 5.94 2.02 10.42
N ALA A 64 6.34 0.85 9.93
CA ALA A 64 7.72 0.53 9.61
C ALA A 64 8.19 1.07 8.25
N PHE A 65 7.30 1.36 7.32
CA PHE A 65 7.66 1.79 5.97
C PHE A 65 8.68 2.95 5.92
N PRO A 66 8.53 4.04 6.67
CA PRO A 66 9.50 5.14 6.64
C PRO A 66 10.92 4.71 7.06
N ILE A 67 11.02 3.83 8.06
CA ILE A 67 12.29 3.34 8.59
C ILE A 67 13.01 2.50 7.54
N PHE A 68 12.31 1.49 6.98
CA PHE A 68 12.86 0.63 5.94
C PHE A 68 13.19 1.40 4.66
N LYS A 69 12.30 2.30 4.23
CA LYS A 69 12.54 3.15 3.06
C LYS A 69 13.80 3.99 3.23
N LYS A 70 13.99 4.62 4.39
CA LYS A 70 15.19 5.39 4.70
C LYS A 70 16.44 4.50 4.70
N PHE A 71 16.37 3.32 5.34
CA PHE A 71 17.47 2.37 5.41
C PHE A 71 17.97 1.97 4.01
N TYR A 72 17.07 1.48 3.14
CA TYR A 72 17.46 1.06 1.79
C TYR A 72 17.87 2.23 0.90
N SER A 73 17.19 3.38 1.00
CA SER A 73 17.57 4.56 0.23
C SER A 73 18.96 5.07 0.61
N ASN A 74 19.35 5.03 1.90
CA ASN A 74 20.69 5.38 2.36
C ASN A 74 21.76 4.37 1.88
N ALA A 75 21.36 3.13 1.62
CA ALA A 75 22.21 2.12 0.99
C ALA A 75 22.30 2.26 -0.54
N GLY A 76 21.56 3.19 -1.15
CA GLY A 76 21.49 3.34 -2.60
C GLY A 76 20.60 2.32 -3.30
N ILE A 77 19.81 1.56 -2.54
CA ILE A 77 18.90 0.55 -3.08
C ILE A 77 17.59 1.23 -3.47
N LYS A 78 17.10 0.96 -4.68
CA LYS A 78 15.77 1.38 -5.10
C LYS A 78 14.72 0.70 -4.21
N CYS A 79 13.80 1.49 -3.66
CA CYS A 79 12.86 0.98 -2.68
C CYS A 79 11.46 1.51 -2.95
N ARG A 80 10.51 0.62 -3.18
CA ARG A 80 9.07 0.89 -3.28
C ARG A 80 8.36 0.51 -1.99
N VAL A 81 7.15 1.03 -1.85
CA VAL A 81 6.18 0.62 -0.83
C VAL A 81 4.88 0.27 -1.54
N ILE A 82 4.28 -0.86 -1.21
CA ILE A 82 2.93 -1.23 -1.61
C ILE A 82 2.08 -1.28 -0.35
N SER A 83 0.98 -0.56 -0.35
CA SER A 83 0.11 -0.43 0.82
C SER A 83 -1.35 -0.43 0.42
N ASP A 84 -2.18 -0.94 1.30
CA ASP A 84 -3.62 -0.84 1.21
C ASP A 84 -4.10 0.61 1.24
N PHE A 85 -5.32 0.85 0.76
CA PHE A 85 -5.92 2.18 0.74
C PHE A 85 -6.11 2.77 2.14
N ASP A 86 -6.22 1.94 3.17
CA ASP A 86 -6.37 2.36 4.56
C ASP A 86 -5.12 3.06 5.13
N LEU A 87 -3.99 3.10 4.40
CA LEU A 87 -2.87 4.01 4.69
C LEU A 87 -3.36 5.46 4.80
N LEU A 88 -4.36 5.84 4.00
CA LEU A 88 -4.96 7.17 4.04
C LEU A 88 -5.81 7.42 5.30
N ASN A 89 -6.21 6.38 6.02
CA ASN A 89 -6.99 6.48 7.26
C ASN A 89 -6.24 7.23 8.36
N ASN A 90 -4.93 7.00 8.51
CA ASN A 90 -4.09 7.66 9.51
C ASN A 90 -3.30 8.81 8.88
N LYS A 91 -3.69 10.05 9.20
CA LYS A 91 -3.09 11.27 8.66
C LYS A 91 -1.57 11.35 8.88
N ASP A 92 -1.12 11.04 10.08
CA ASP A 92 0.30 11.21 10.44
C ASP A 92 1.14 10.12 9.79
N LEU A 93 0.63 8.89 9.75
CA LEU A 93 1.29 7.79 9.07
C LEU A 93 1.38 8.05 7.57
N PHE A 94 0.26 8.43 6.92
CA PHE A 94 0.25 8.80 5.50
C PHE A 94 1.25 9.92 5.19
N ASN A 95 1.25 10.99 6.01
CA ASN A 95 2.21 12.08 5.87
C ASN A 95 3.66 11.61 5.97
N ASN A 96 3.97 10.74 6.93
CA ASN A 96 5.33 10.23 7.14
C ASN A 96 5.78 9.34 5.99
N VAL A 97 4.94 8.41 5.54
CA VAL A 97 5.24 7.52 4.40
C VAL A 97 5.39 8.32 3.12
N MET A 98 4.40 9.16 2.78
CA MET A 98 4.41 10.00 1.57
C MET A 98 5.65 10.89 1.48
N THR A 99 6.10 11.45 2.62
CA THR A 99 7.29 12.32 2.68
C THR A 99 8.57 11.60 2.23
N CYS A 100 8.63 10.28 2.34
CA CYS A 100 9.77 9.49 1.86
C CYS A 100 9.85 9.39 0.33
N PHE A 101 8.81 9.83 -0.39
CA PHE A 101 8.68 9.75 -1.85
C PHE A 101 8.54 11.11 -2.53
N LEU A 102 8.53 12.18 -1.74
CA LEU A 102 8.45 13.56 -2.24
C LEU A 102 9.73 14.33 -1.93
N ASP A 103 10.15 15.15 -2.87
CA ASP A 103 11.29 16.05 -2.70
C ASP A 103 10.92 17.30 -1.90
N LYS A 104 11.93 18.05 -1.44
CA LYS A 104 11.72 19.33 -0.74
C LYS A 104 10.98 20.35 -1.60
N SER A 105 11.16 20.29 -2.91
CA SER A 105 10.46 21.13 -3.90
C SER A 105 8.95 20.84 -3.98
N ASP A 106 8.51 19.66 -3.55
CA ASP A 106 7.12 19.20 -3.59
C ASP A 106 6.27 19.68 -2.38
N ALA A 107 6.75 20.63 -1.59
CA ALA A 107 6.07 21.08 -0.37
C ALA A 107 4.61 21.51 -0.59
N LYS A 108 4.31 22.22 -1.70
CA LYS A 108 2.93 22.62 -2.05
C LYS A 108 2.07 21.40 -2.43
N LEU A 109 2.66 20.47 -3.18
CA LEU A 109 2.00 19.23 -3.58
C LEU A 109 1.67 18.35 -2.38
N LYS A 110 2.62 18.21 -1.45
CA LYS A 110 2.41 17.53 -0.18
C LYS A 110 1.22 18.09 0.60
N GLN A 111 1.13 19.41 0.73
CA GLN A 111 -0.01 20.06 1.38
C GLN A 111 -1.32 19.81 0.65
N SER A 112 -1.32 19.85 -0.68
CA SER A 112 -2.48 19.53 -1.51
C SER A 112 -2.96 18.09 -1.29
N PHE A 113 -2.05 17.12 -1.18
CA PHE A 113 -2.39 15.73 -0.92
C PHE A 113 -2.94 15.51 0.50
N LEU A 114 -2.38 16.18 1.50
CA LEU A 114 -2.91 16.14 2.85
C LEU A 114 -4.32 16.76 2.94
N GLN A 115 -4.56 17.85 2.20
CA GLN A 115 -5.90 18.45 2.13
C GLN A 115 -6.89 17.49 1.44
N LEU A 116 -6.48 16.87 0.32
CA LEU A 116 -7.29 15.91 -0.42
C LEU A 116 -7.68 14.70 0.44
N ARG A 117 -6.74 14.21 1.25
CA ARG A 117 -7.00 13.15 2.25
C ARG A 117 -8.01 13.62 3.30
N GLN A 118 -7.94 14.89 3.76
CA GLN A 118 -8.92 15.45 4.70
C GLN A 118 -10.30 15.60 4.07
N ASP A 119 -10.37 16.03 2.82
CA ASP A 119 -11.63 16.13 2.08
C ASP A 119 -12.30 14.75 1.95
N LEU A 120 -11.51 13.70 1.64
CA LEU A 120 -11.99 12.32 1.58
C LEU A 120 -12.51 11.83 2.94
N GLU A 121 -11.79 12.10 4.02
CA GLU A 121 -12.26 11.74 5.37
C GLU A 121 -13.56 12.47 5.73
N ALA A 122 -13.70 13.74 5.35
CA ALA A 122 -14.91 14.50 5.58
C ALA A 122 -16.11 13.90 4.84
N GLU A 123 -15.95 13.48 3.59
CA GLU A 123 -16.99 12.77 2.83
C GLU A 123 -17.38 11.45 3.51
N TYR A 124 -16.43 10.61 3.91
CA TYR A 124 -16.74 9.37 4.63
C TYR A 124 -17.46 9.62 5.97
N ARG A 125 -17.08 10.68 6.70
CA ARG A 125 -17.81 11.07 7.94
C ARG A 125 -19.23 11.52 7.66
N ASN A 126 -19.48 12.21 6.55
CA ASN A 126 -20.83 12.60 6.15
C ASN A 126 -21.70 11.38 5.79
N LEU A 127 -21.10 10.37 5.15
CA LEU A 127 -21.82 9.14 4.79
C LEU A 127 -22.26 8.32 6.02
N VAL A 128 -21.39 8.17 6.99
CA VAL A 128 -21.66 7.32 8.18
C VAL A 128 -22.33 8.07 9.34
N GLY A 129 -22.48 9.38 9.21
CA GLY A 129 -23.05 10.25 10.26
C GLY A 129 -22.03 10.66 11.33
N ALA A 130 -22.45 11.60 12.19
CA ALA A 130 -21.60 12.16 13.22
C ALA A 130 -21.20 11.08 14.28
N PRO A 131 -19.92 10.99 14.68
CA PRO A 131 -19.49 10.10 15.75
C PRO A 131 -20.11 10.52 17.09
N PRO A 132 -20.25 9.59 18.04
CA PRO A 132 -20.66 9.93 19.40
C PRO A 132 -19.78 11.04 19.99
N ALA A 133 -20.38 11.98 20.70
CA ALA A 133 -19.66 13.08 21.33
C ALA A 133 -18.55 12.54 22.24
N GLY A 134 -17.33 13.07 22.09
CA GLY A 134 -16.16 12.71 22.91
C GLY A 134 -15.25 11.60 22.34
N SER A 135 -15.53 11.05 21.17
CA SER A 135 -14.63 10.08 20.51
C SER A 135 -13.51 10.80 19.77
N SER A 136 -12.24 10.57 20.19
CA SER A 136 -11.03 11.03 19.48
C SER A 136 -10.62 10.08 18.34
N LYS A 137 -11.18 8.87 18.28
CA LYS A 137 -10.91 7.87 17.23
C LYS A 137 -11.89 8.03 16.08
N LEU A 138 -11.43 7.70 14.86
CA LEU A 138 -12.33 7.53 13.73
C LEU A 138 -13.39 6.49 14.07
N PRO A 139 -14.67 6.74 13.77
CA PRO A 139 -15.69 5.71 13.88
C PRO A 139 -15.30 4.47 13.08
N ALA A 140 -15.59 3.27 13.58
CA ALA A 140 -15.31 2.02 12.88
C ALA A 140 -15.87 2.05 11.45
N ALA A 141 -17.09 2.54 11.26
CA ALA A 141 -17.71 2.68 9.93
C ALA A 141 -16.93 3.59 8.97
N VAL A 142 -16.24 4.64 9.45
CA VAL A 142 -15.34 5.44 8.59
C VAL A 142 -14.09 4.63 8.22
N SER A 143 -13.54 3.90 9.18
CA SER A 143 -12.40 3.00 8.91
C SER A 143 -12.77 1.92 7.88
N ASP A 144 -13.98 1.39 7.96
CA ASP A 144 -14.49 0.38 7.01
C ASP A 144 -14.59 0.94 5.58
N CYS A 145 -14.91 2.24 5.39
CA CYS A 145 -14.86 2.85 4.06
C CYS A 145 -13.47 2.80 3.44
N TYR A 146 -12.42 3.03 4.22
CA TYR A 146 -11.05 2.91 3.72
C TYR A 146 -10.64 1.47 3.38
N LYS A 147 -11.33 0.49 3.94
CA LYS A 147 -11.01 -0.92 3.77
C LYS A 147 -11.81 -1.57 2.64
N ASN A 148 -13.10 -1.28 2.56
CA ASN A 148 -14.03 -2.07 1.75
C ASN A 148 -14.87 -1.24 0.77
N ASP A 149 -15.21 0.01 1.09
CA ASP A 149 -16.17 0.84 0.34
C ASP A 149 -15.55 2.16 -0.12
N VAL A 150 -14.37 2.07 -0.74
CA VAL A 150 -13.55 3.22 -1.11
C VAL A 150 -14.29 4.27 -1.95
N GLU A 151 -15.22 3.84 -2.81
CA GLU A 151 -15.96 4.73 -3.71
C GLU A 151 -17.41 4.98 -3.26
N ALA A 152 -17.89 4.32 -2.22
CA ALA A 152 -19.26 4.42 -1.79
C ALA A 152 -19.62 5.84 -1.35
N GLY A 153 -20.54 6.48 -2.09
CA GLY A 153 -21.11 7.80 -1.78
C GLY A 153 -20.13 8.99 -1.85
N VAL A 154 -18.89 8.78 -2.25
CA VAL A 154 -17.91 9.87 -2.46
C VAL A 154 -18.18 10.53 -3.80
N GLY A 155 -18.17 11.87 -3.83
CA GLY A 155 -18.37 12.62 -5.06
C GLY A 155 -17.32 12.26 -6.13
N ALA A 156 -17.76 11.98 -7.36
CA ALA A 156 -16.89 11.53 -8.46
C ALA A 156 -15.68 12.45 -8.69
N ALA A 157 -15.85 13.76 -8.58
CA ALA A 157 -14.77 14.74 -8.77
C ALA A 157 -13.68 14.62 -7.69
N LEU A 158 -14.06 14.32 -6.44
CA LEU A 158 -13.12 14.08 -5.36
C LEU A 158 -12.37 12.75 -5.58
N MET A 159 -13.08 11.70 -5.94
CA MET A 159 -12.48 10.39 -6.18
C MET A 159 -11.50 10.40 -7.35
N ILE A 160 -11.78 11.13 -8.44
CA ILE A 160 -10.82 11.32 -9.55
C ILE A 160 -9.53 11.93 -9.03
N ARG A 161 -9.59 12.99 -8.21
CA ARG A 161 -8.40 13.63 -7.63
C ARG A 161 -7.63 12.70 -6.69
N VAL A 162 -8.32 11.86 -5.92
CA VAL A 162 -7.69 10.83 -5.06
C VAL A 162 -6.96 9.81 -5.93
N LYS A 163 -7.57 9.32 -6.99
CA LYS A 163 -6.94 8.39 -7.94
C LYS A 163 -5.74 9.01 -8.65
N ASP A 164 -5.81 10.29 -9.02
CA ASP A 164 -4.66 11.01 -9.60
C ASP A 164 -3.50 11.15 -8.60
N MET A 165 -3.79 11.42 -7.32
CA MET A 165 -2.79 11.44 -6.25
C MET A 165 -2.12 10.07 -6.11
N ILE A 166 -2.91 8.99 -6.05
CA ILE A 166 -2.41 7.61 -5.93
C ILE A 166 -1.51 7.27 -7.12
N ARG A 167 -1.94 7.58 -8.35
CA ARG A 167 -1.13 7.37 -9.55
C ARG A 167 0.20 8.11 -9.47
N PHE A 168 0.17 9.41 -9.13
CA PHE A 168 1.37 10.22 -8.99
C PHE A 168 2.36 9.67 -7.95
N LEU A 169 1.86 9.19 -6.81
CA LEU A 169 2.67 8.56 -5.77
C LEU A 169 3.21 7.20 -6.23
N GLY A 170 2.42 6.44 -6.97
CA GLY A 170 2.81 5.16 -7.57
C GLY A 170 4.00 5.29 -8.52
N GLU A 171 3.99 6.30 -9.39
CA GLU A 171 5.11 6.63 -10.30
C GLU A 171 6.42 6.93 -9.53
N ARG A 172 6.32 7.35 -8.28
CA ARG A 172 7.46 7.60 -7.37
C ARG A 172 7.81 6.43 -6.46
N GLY A 173 7.07 5.33 -6.58
CA GLY A 173 7.31 4.10 -5.83
C GLY A 173 6.47 3.92 -4.55
N LEU A 174 5.48 4.79 -4.29
CA LEU A 174 4.46 4.55 -3.27
C LEU A 174 3.16 4.09 -3.94
N VAL A 175 3.01 2.79 -4.10
CA VAL A 175 1.82 2.16 -4.68
C VAL A 175 0.77 1.99 -3.59
N ILE A 176 -0.40 2.59 -3.77
CA ILE A 176 -1.54 2.46 -2.86
C ILE A 176 -2.66 1.76 -3.62
N LEU A 177 -3.22 0.69 -3.05
CA LEU A 177 -4.35 -0.03 -3.65
C LEU A 177 -5.55 0.90 -3.79
N LYS A 178 -6.23 0.83 -4.93
CA LYS A 178 -7.43 1.65 -5.19
C LYS A 178 -8.72 1.03 -4.63
N THR A 179 -8.68 -0.25 -4.26
CA THR A 179 -9.84 -1.07 -3.94
C THR A 179 -10.02 -1.37 -2.45
N GLY A 180 -9.25 -0.77 -1.58
CA GLY A 180 -9.32 -1.03 -0.14
C GLY A 180 -8.13 -1.85 0.37
N GLU A 181 -8.41 -2.99 0.97
CA GLU A 181 -7.39 -3.94 1.46
C GLU A 181 -7.05 -5.00 0.40
N LEU A 182 -5.96 -5.74 0.62
CA LEU A 182 -5.51 -6.86 -0.21
C LEU A 182 -6.65 -7.84 -0.48
N GLU A 183 -7.45 -8.16 0.54
CA GLU A 183 -8.56 -9.10 0.46
C GLU A 183 -9.68 -8.65 -0.47
N SER A 184 -9.80 -7.37 -0.73
CA SER A 184 -10.79 -6.80 -1.66
C SER A 184 -10.35 -6.90 -3.13
N MET A 185 -9.08 -7.21 -3.39
CA MET A 185 -8.49 -7.15 -4.72
C MET A 185 -9.20 -8.04 -5.73
N PHE A 186 -9.58 -9.24 -5.34
CA PHE A 186 -10.14 -10.25 -6.24
C PHE A 186 -11.65 -10.51 -6.08
N VAL A 187 -12.36 -9.61 -5.39
CA VAL A 187 -13.82 -9.74 -5.22
C VAL A 187 -14.55 -9.72 -6.57
N ALA A 188 -14.11 -8.88 -7.50
CA ALA A 188 -14.66 -8.83 -8.85
C ALA A 188 -14.42 -10.12 -9.64
N ASP A 189 -13.41 -10.90 -9.28
CA ASP A 189 -13.06 -12.20 -9.87
C ASP A 189 -13.75 -13.38 -9.15
N GLY A 190 -14.67 -13.09 -8.21
CA GLY A 190 -15.44 -14.09 -7.47
C GLY A 190 -14.73 -14.69 -6.26
N ILE A 191 -13.61 -14.12 -5.85
CA ILE A 191 -12.87 -14.56 -4.67
C ILE A 191 -13.20 -13.63 -3.50
N GLU A 192 -14.20 -14.03 -2.72
CA GLU A 192 -14.67 -13.26 -1.59
C GLU A 192 -13.88 -13.60 -0.32
N TYR A 193 -13.60 -12.57 0.48
CA TYR A 193 -13.05 -12.75 1.82
C TYR A 193 -14.14 -13.34 2.74
N GLY A 194 -14.07 -14.66 2.95
CA GLY A 194 -14.93 -15.37 3.91
C GLY A 194 -14.40 -15.26 5.33
N HIS A 195 -15.12 -15.89 6.28
CA HIS A 195 -14.73 -15.93 7.70
C HIS A 195 -13.41 -16.68 8.01
N GLN A 196 -12.77 -17.25 6.99
CA GLN A 196 -11.51 -17.99 7.11
C GLN A 196 -10.46 -17.36 6.19
N ALA A 197 -9.61 -16.54 6.77
CA ALA A 197 -8.53 -15.83 6.07
C ALA A 197 -7.61 -16.76 5.23
N ASN A 198 -7.29 -17.95 5.74
CA ASN A 198 -6.45 -18.92 5.03
C ASN A 198 -7.11 -19.44 3.74
N SER A 199 -8.44 -19.60 3.71
CA SER A 199 -9.15 -20.07 2.50
C SER A 199 -9.14 -19.02 1.40
N TRP A 200 -9.29 -17.74 1.76
CA TRP A 200 -9.16 -16.64 0.80
C TRP A 200 -7.75 -16.60 0.18
N PHE A 201 -6.73 -16.64 1.02
CA PHE A 201 -5.34 -16.61 0.56
C PHE A 201 -5.03 -17.74 -0.41
N GLN A 202 -5.45 -18.97 -0.09
CA GLN A 202 -5.28 -20.11 -0.98
C GLN A 202 -5.98 -19.89 -2.32
N ALA A 203 -7.25 -19.46 -2.31
CA ALA A 203 -8.03 -19.20 -3.52
C ALA A 203 -7.39 -18.08 -4.37
N ALA A 204 -6.91 -17.01 -3.75
CA ALA A 204 -6.20 -15.93 -4.44
C ALA A 204 -4.91 -16.43 -5.11
N MET A 205 -4.13 -17.26 -4.40
CA MET A 205 -2.89 -17.83 -4.94
C MET A 205 -3.14 -18.81 -6.09
N GLU A 206 -4.18 -19.63 -6.03
CA GLU A 206 -4.62 -20.52 -7.10
C GLU A 206 -5.09 -19.70 -8.31
N TYR A 207 -5.94 -18.68 -8.09
CA TYR A 207 -6.39 -17.77 -9.15
C TYR A 207 -5.22 -17.10 -9.88
N ILE A 208 -4.28 -16.50 -9.14
CA ILE A 208 -3.09 -15.86 -9.77
C ILE A 208 -2.27 -16.90 -10.55
N ALA A 209 -2.16 -18.13 -10.06
CA ALA A 209 -1.42 -19.18 -10.77
C ALA A 209 -2.05 -19.54 -12.10
N ASP A 210 -3.37 -19.69 -12.15
CA ASP A 210 -4.12 -20.19 -13.30
C ASP A 210 -4.53 -19.10 -14.30
N ALA A 211 -4.84 -17.88 -13.83
CA ALA A 211 -5.24 -16.75 -14.67
C ALA A 211 -4.16 -16.40 -15.71
N LYS A 212 -4.56 -15.97 -16.89
CA LYS A 212 -3.64 -15.35 -17.85
C LYS A 212 -3.28 -13.95 -17.39
N ILE A 213 -2.13 -13.45 -17.85
CA ILE A 213 -1.70 -12.09 -17.45
C ILE A 213 -2.67 -11.00 -17.94
N GLU A 214 -3.31 -11.22 -19.09
CA GLU A 214 -4.32 -10.31 -19.65
C GLU A 214 -5.55 -10.23 -18.73
N ASP A 215 -5.99 -11.37 -18.18
CA ASP A 215 -7.11 -11.43 -17.24
C ASP A 215 -6.75 -10.69 -15.93
N LEU A 216 -5.55 -10.91 -15.40
CA LEU A 216 -5.04 -10.18 -14.24
C LEU A 216 -4.96 -8.66 -14.50
N ARG A 217 -4.50 -8.24 -15.69
CA ARG A 217 -4.45 -6.82 -16.08
C ARG A 217 -5.83 -6.18 -16.22
N SER A 218 -6.88 -6.95 -16.46
CA SER A 218 -8.25 -6.44 -16.48
C SER A 218 -8.78 -6.06 -15.10
N ASN A 219 -8.17 -6.59 -14.03
CA ASN A 219 -8.48 -6.22 -12.66
C ASN A 219 -7.81 -4.88 -12.31
N SER A 220 -8.60 -3.89 -11.95
CA SER A 220 -8.13 -2.50 -11.74
C SER A 220 -7.13 -2.35 -10.57
N ALA A 221 -7.19 -3.22 -9.57
CA ALA A 221 -6.23 -3.24 -8.46
C ALA A 221 -4.89 -3.79 -8.92
N VAL A 222 -4.91 -4.92 -9.65
CA VAL A 222 -3.71 -5.53 -10.24
C VAL A 222 -3.07 -4.58 -11.25
N GLU A 223 -3.85 -3.96 -12.14
CA GLU A 223 -3.36 -2.97 -13.09
C GLU A 223 -2.66 -1.80 -12.38
N GLY A 224 -3.23 -1.33 -11.27
CA GLY A 224 -2.61 -0.27 -10.47
C GLY A 224 -1.24 -0.66 -9.88
N ILE A 225 -1.09 -1.92 -9.46
CA ILE A 225 0.20 -2.47 -9.01
C ILE A 225 1.18 -2.55 -10.19
N LEU A 226 0.79 -3.19 -11.28
CA LEU A 226 1.64 -3.36 -12.46
C LEU A 226 2.12 -2.02 -13.01
N HIS A 227 1.23 -1.02 -13.09
CA HIS A 227 1.60 0.35 -13.48
C HIS A 227 2.68 0.96 -12.56
N GLY A 228 2.58 0.75 -11.24
CA GLY A 228 3.60 1.19 -10.27
C GLY A 228 4.97 0.52 -10.48
N PHE A 229 5.01 -0.61 -11.17
CA PHE A 229 6.23 -1.35 -11.50
C PHE A 229 6.72 -1.08 -12.93
N GLY A 230 5.92 -0.41 -13.77
CA GLY A 230 6.24 -0.14 -15.16
C GLY A 230 6.06 -1.35 -16.09
N CYS A 231 5.20 -2.31 -15.65
CA CYS A 231 4.88 -3.53 -16.39
C CYS A 231 3.64 -3.37 -17.28
#